data_f1de716fc3c918643398a3517245c9cf
#
_entry.id   f1de716fc3c918643398a3517245c9cf
#
_cell.length_a   1.000
_cell.length_b   1.000
_cell.length_c   1.000
_cell.angle_alpha   90.00
_cell.angle_beta   90.00
_cell.angle_gamma   90.00
#
_symmetry.space_group_name_H-M   'P 1'
#
loop_
_entity.id
_entity.type
_entity.pdbx_description
1 polymer ?
#
loop_
_entity_poly.entity_id
_entity_poly.type
_entity_poly.pdbx_seq_one_letter_code
_entity_poly.pdbx_strand_id
1 'polypeptide(L)'
;MQELELASACLGMVLFGEAGNDFQNQMAVYNVVMNRSKTISKVCDVVYEPKQFEYITLIQQKKAKEPNQEQFLKYKLLAVKFLTKAKGYTYNPVGQAQFFHDARISPEQNIFKKPLLAQVNNLYFY
;
A
#
# COMPACT_ATOMS: atom_id res chain seq x y z
N MET A 1 -19.82 0.14 7.03
CA MET A 1 -19.98 1.23 6.06
C MET A 1 -18.94 2.32 6.25
N GLN A 2 -18.87 2.93 7.46
CA GLN A 2 -17.82 3.91 7.75
C GLN A 2 -16.43 3.31 7.67
N GLU A 3 -16.26 2.05 8.11
CA GLU A 3 -14.97 1.38 8.05
C GLU A 3 -14.45 1.25 6.63
N LEU A 4 -15.31 0.85 5.68
CA LEU A 4 -14.91 0.70 4.29
C LEU A 4 -14.53 2.05 3.68
N GLU A 5 -15.30 3.10 3.97
CA GLU A 5 -15.00 4.43 3.44
C GLU A 5 -13.68 4.97 3.95
N LEU A 6 -13.45 4.89 5.26
CA LEU A 6 -12.18 5.35 5.86
C LEU A 6 -11.00 4.51 5.37
N ALA A 7 -11.15 3.19 5.36
CA ALA A 7 -10.09 2.30 4.88
C ALA A 7 -9.75 2.58 3.42
N SER A 8 -10.78 2.83 2.59
CA SER A 8 -10.57 3.14 1.17
C SER A 8 -9.81 4.43 0.98
N ALA A 9 -10.09 5.45 1.78
CA ALA A 9 -9.36 6.71 1.73
C ALA A 9 -7.89 6.51 2.12
N CYS A 10 -7.64 5.79 3.21
CA CYS A 10 -6.27 5.53 3.67
C CYS A 10 -5.49 4.65 2.68
N LEU A 11 -6.09 3.56 2.22
CA LEU A 11 -5.45 2.68 1.24
C LEU A 11 -5.21 3.42 -0.07
N GLY A 12 -6.17 4.23 -0.50
CA GLY A 12 -6.04 5.03 -1.73
C GLY A 12 -4.82 5.94 -1.70
N MET A 13 -4.53 6.56 -0.57
CA MET A 13 -3.34 7.41 -0.40
C MET A 13 -2.06 6.61 -0.60
N VAL A 14 -1.97 5.43 0.00
CA VAL A 14 -0.79 4.57 -0.14
C VAL A 14 -0.65 4.08 -1.59
N LEU A 15 -1.74 3.66 -2.21
CA LEU A 15 -1.72 3.21 -3.60
C LEU A 15 -1.25 4.33 -4.53
N PHE A 16 -1.74 5.55 -4.31
CA PHE A 16 -1.32 6.70 -5.11
C PHE A 16 0.19 6.95 -4.98
N GLY A 17 0.71 6.97 -3.77
CA GLY A 17 2.09 7.34 -3.53
C GLY A 17 3.10 6.24 -3.79
N GLU A 18 2.74 4.99 -3.51
CA GLU A 18 3.68 3.87 -3.56
C GLU A 18 3.58 3.05 -4.87
N ALA A 19 2.40 2.97 -5.45
CA ALA A 19 2.17 2.11 -6.62
C ALA A 19 1.91 2.89 -7.91
N GLY A 20 1.34 4.09 -7.82
CA GLY A 20 1.00 4.88 -8.99
C GLY A 20 -0.02 4.18 -9.88
N ASN A 21 0.18 4.26 -11.20
CA ASN A 21 -0.77 3.73 -12.18
C ASN A 21 -0.52 2.26 -12.55
N ASP A 22 0.48 1.61 -11.99
CA ASP A 22 0.81 0.22 -12.31
C ASP A 22 -0.07 -0.72 -11.49
N PHE A 23 -0.92 -1.48 -12.18
CA PHE A 23 -1.88 -2.36 -11.51
C PHE A 23 -1.20 -3.49 -10.74
N GLN A 24 -0.10 -4.03 -11.25
CA GLN A 24 0.62 -5.08 -10.51
C GLN A 24 1.23 -4.55 -9.23
N ASN A 25 1.80 -3.35 -9.27
CA ASN A 25 2.29 -2.69 -8.06
C ASN A 25 1.14 -2.40 -7.09
N GLN A 26 -0.02 -1.98 -7.61
CA GLN A 26 -1.21 -1.73 -6.78
C GLN A 26 -1.67 -2.98 -6.05
N MET A 27 -1.74 -4.13 -6.75
CA MET A 27 -2.10 -5.40 -6.12
C MET A 27 -1.07 -5.80 -5.05
N ALA A 28 0.20 -5.62 -5.35
CA ALA A 28 1.26 -5.99 -4.43
C ALA A 28 1.21 -5.14 -3.15
N VAL A 29 1.12 -3.83 -3.31
CA VAL A 29 1.06 -2.90 -2.16
C VAL A 29 -0.21 -3.14 -1.33
N TYR A 30 -1.36 -3.31 -1.99
CA TYR A 30 -2.60 -3.63 -1.30
C TYR A 30 -2.44 -4.88 -0.42
N ASN A 31 -1.85 -5.94 -0.96
CA ASN A 31 -1.71 -7.18 -0.21
C ASN A 31 -0.76 -7.05 0.98
N VAL A 32 0.29 -6.23 0.87
CA VAL A 32 1.14 -5.91 2.02
C VAL A 32 0.33 -5.22 3.11
N VAL A 33 -0.47 -4.22 2.74
CA VAL A 33 -1.32 -3.51 3.70
C VAL A 33 -2.26 -4.50 4.40
N MET A 34 -2.90 -5.39 3.65
CA MET A 34 -3.85 -6.34 4.23
C MET A 34 -3.17 -7.43 5.05
N ASN A 35 -1.98 -7.87 4.65
CA ASN A 35 -1.22 -8.83 5.45
C ASN A 35 -0.90 -8.28 6.84
N ARG A 36 -0.69 -6.97 6.93
CA ARG A 36 -0.41 -6.30 8.21
C ARG A 36 -1.68 -5.94 8.95
N SER A 37 -2.72 -5.50 8.23
CA SER A 37 -3.97 -5.02 8.83
C SER A 37 -4.83 -6.16 9.33
N LYS A 38 -4.91 -7.24 8.58
CA LYS A 38 -5.78 -8.40 8.78
C LYS A 38 -7.27 -8.09 8.58
N THR A 39 -7.73 -6.92 8.97
CA THR A 39 -9.13 -6.51 8.84
C THR A 39 -9.22 -5.10 8.27
N ILE A 40 -10.37 -4.78 7.68
CA ILE A 40 -10.62 -3.45 7.11
C ILE A 40 -10.51 -2.37 8.20
N SER A 41 -10.96 -2.65 9.41
CA SER A 41 -10.92 -1.67 10.51
C SER A 41 -9.51 -1.26 10.92
N LYS A 42 -8.48 -2.03 10.55
CA LYS A 42 -7.09 -1.74 10.92
C LYS A 42 -6.29 -1.09 9.80
N VAL A 43 -6.88 -0.91 8.62
CA VAL A 43 -6.14 -0.39 7.46
C VAL A 43 -5.54 0.98 7.73
N CYS A 44 -6.34 1.91 8.24
CA CYS A 44 -5.82 3.27 8.51
C CYS A 44 -4.72 3.26 9.57
N ASP A 45 -4.86 2.43 10.61
CA ASP A 45 -3.82 2.30 11.63
C ASP A 45 -2.50 1.86 11.03
N VAL A 46 -2.54 0.87 10.14
CA VAL A 46 -1.34 0.36 9.47
C VAL A 46 -0.74 1.42 8.54
N VAL A 47 -1.59 2.06 7.75
CA VAL A 47 -1.14 3.09 6.78
C VAL A 47 -0.42 4.23 7.48
N TYR A 48 -0.91 4.65 8.63
CA TYR A 48 -0.36 5.79 9.36
C TYR A 48 0.63 5.41 10.45
N GLU A 49 1.06 4.15 10.55
CA GLU A 49 2.15 3.79 11.45
C GLU A 49 3.40 4.58 11.08
N PRO A 50 4.14 5.12 12.06
CA PRO A 50 5.34 5.90 11.77
C PRO A 50 6.34 5.14 10.91
N LYS A 51 6.81 5.78 9.85
CA LYS A 51 7.89 5.28 8.95
C LYS A 51 7.57 3.99 8.21
N GLN A 52 6.31 3.58 8.12
CA GLN A 52 5.98 2.34 7.41
C GLN A 52 5.84 2.55 5.91
N PHE A 53 5.29 3.67 5.49
CA PHE A 53 5.16 4.01 4.08
C PHE A 53 5.79 5.37 3.84
N GLU A 54 6.81 5.40 2.99
CA GLU A 54 7.59 6.62 2.75
C GLU A 54 6.71 7.77 2.28
N TYR A 55 5.79 7.52 1.35
CA TYR A 55 4.93 8.57 0.84
C TYR A 55 4.10 9.21 1.96
N ILE A 56 3.51 8.40 2.84
CA ILE A 56 2.70 8.90 3.95
C ILE A 56 3.57 9.74 4.90
N THR A 57 4.77 9.27 5.19
CA THR A 57 5.72 10.04 6.01
C THR A 57 6.04 11.39 5.38
N LEU A 58 6.29 11.39 4.07
CA LEU A 58 6.61 12.63 3.34
C LEU A 58 5.42 13.60 3.33
N ILE A 59 4.21 13.10 3.18
CA ILE A 59 3.00 13.93 3.23
C ILE A 59 2.86 14.56 4.61
N GLN A 60 3.05 13.80 5.67
CA GLN A 60 2.97 14.31 7.05
C GLN A 60 4.03 15.38 7.32
N GLN A 61 5.18 15.28 6.68
CA GLN A 61 6.27 16.25 6.77
C GLN A 61 6.13 17.40 5.78
N LYS A 62 5.06 17.41 4.99
CA LYS A 62 4.83 18.41 3.93
C LYS A 62 5.94 18.44 2.89
N LYS A 63 6.56 17.28 2.64
CA LYS A 63 7.65 17.14 1.66
C LYS A 63 7.22 16.45 0.37
N ALA A 64 5.99 15.97 0.29
CA ALA A 64 5.44 15.37 -0.91
C ALA A 64 4.11 16.02 -1.24
N LYS A 65 3.76 15.98 -2.53
CA LYS A 65 2.51 16.57 -3.01
C LYS A 65 1.36 15.60 -2.78
N GLU A 66 0.28 16.10 -2.18
CA GLU A 66 -0.94 15.33 -2.02
C GLU A 66 -1.63 15.12 -3.37
N PRO A 67 -2.42 14.05 -3.52
CA PRO A 67 -3.22 13.89 -4.73
C PRO A 67 -4.24 15.03 -4.84
N ASN A 68 -4.52 15.48 -6.08
CA ASN A 68 -5.63 16.41 -6.27
C ASN A 68 -6.96 15.66 -6.07
N GLN A 69 -8.08 16.40 -6.10
CA GLN A 69 -9.38 15.80 -5.81
C GLN A 69 -9.73 14.65 -6.76
N GLU A 70 -9.45 14.82 -8.04
CA GLU A 70 -9.72 13.78 -9.05
C GLU A 70 -8.89 12.53 -8.79
N GLN A 71 -7.60 12.71 -8.52
CA GLN A 71 -6.70 11.60 -8.19
C GLN A 71 -7.14 10.91 -6.90
N PHE A 72 -7.50 11.68 -5.88
CA PHE A 72 -7.94 11.12 -4.61
C PHE A 72 -9.17 10.23 -4.80
N LEU A 73 -10.16 10.70 -5.54
CA LEU A 73 -11.36 9.93 -5.81
C LEU A 73 -11.06 8.67 -6.63
N LYS A 74 -10.20 8.79 -7.64
CA LYS A 74 -9.80 7.65 -8.48
C LYS A 74 -9.16 6.55 -7.63
N TYR A 75 -8.22 6.90 -6.77
CA TYR A 75 -7.52 5.91 -5.96
C TYR A 75 -8.37 5.40 -4.81
N LYS A 76 -9.27 6.21 -4.29
CA LYS A 76 -10.25 5.75 -3.30
C LYS A 76 -11.18 4.69 -3.90
N LEU A 77 -11.68 4.92 -5.11
CA LEU A 77 -12.53 3.94 -5.80
C LEU A 77 -11.76 2.66 -6.12
N LEU A 78 -10.50 2.78 -6.52
CA LEU A 78 -9.63 1.63 -6.73
C LEU A 78 -9.48 0.83 -5.43
N ALA A 79 -9.26 1.51 -4.32
CA ALA A 79 -9.14 0.87 -3.01
C ALA A 79 -10.42 0.12 -2.64
N VAL A 80 -11.59 0.68 -2.93
CA VAL A 80 -12.86 -0.03 -2.69
C VAL A 80 -12.90 -1.34 -3.45
N LYS A 81 -12.44 -1.36 -4.70
CA LYS A 81 -12.42 -2.59 -5.49
C LYS A 81 -11.54 -3.66 -4.86
N PHE A 82 -10.36 -3.29 -4.37
CA PHE A 82 -9.49 -4.23 -3.66
C PHE A 82 -10.14 -4.71 -2.36
N LEU A 83 -10.62 -3.79 -1.54
CA LEU A 83 -11.17 -4.13 -0.22
C LEU A 83 -12.44 -4.98 -0.31
N THR A 84 -13.24 -4.80 -1.34
CA THR A 84 -14.45 -5.60 -1.55
C THR A 84 -14.21 -6.85 -2.39
N LYS A 85 -12.96 -7.11 -2.77
CA LYS A 85 -12.56 -8.28 -3.55
C LYS A 85 -13.33 -8.37 -4.87
N ALA A 86 -13.42 -7.26 -5.57
CA ALA A 86 -14.07 -7.21 -6.87
C ALA A 86 -13.36 -8.15 -7.85
N LYS A 87 -14.11 -8.61 -8.87
CA LYS A 87 -13.55 -9.51 -9.88
C LYS A 87 -12.33 -8.87 -10.53
N GLY A 88 -11.23 -9.62 -10.58
CA GLY A 88 -9.96 -9.14 -11.13
C GLY A 88 -9.05 -8.47 -10.12
N TYR A 89 -9.50 -8.31 -8.86
CA TYR A 89 -8.76 -7.59 -7.82
C TYR A 89 -8.37 -8.50 -6.64
N THR A 90 -8.37 -9.82 -6.85
CA THR A 90 -8.17 -10.79 -5.76
C THR A 90 -6.82 -11.49 -5.81
N TYR A 91 -6.03 -11.26 -6.85
CA TYR A 91 -4.73 -11.90 -6.98
C TYR A 91 -3.73 -11.34 -5.98
N ASN A 92 -2.99 -12.23 -5.32
CA ASN A 92 -1.98 -11.85 -4.36
C ASN A 92 -0.59 -12.26 -4.89
N PRO A 93 0.19 -11.31 -5.46
CA PRO A 93 1.50 -11.63 -6.01
C PRO A 93 2.61 -11.71 -4.97
N VAL A 94 2.34 -11.40 -3.70
CA VAL A 94 3.38 -11.25 -2.67
C VAL A 94 3.23 -12.21 -1.50
N GLY A 95 2.22 -13.09 -1.53
CA GLY A 95 2.01 -14.05 -0.44
C GLY A 95 1.77 -13.36 0.90
N GLN A 96 2.59 -13.67 1.90
CA GLN A 96 2.44 -13.14 3.25
C GLN A 96 3.38 -11.96 3.55
N ALA A 97 3.98 -11.36 2.53
CA ALA A 97 4.92 -10.25 2.72
C ALA A 97 4.26 -9.09 3.48
N GLN A 98 5.00 -8.52 4.41
CA GLN A 98 4.54 -7.40 5.24
C GLN A 98 5.37 -6.13 5.04
N PHE A 99 6.47 -6.20 4.27
CA PHE A 99 7.36 -5.07 4.04
C PHE A 99 7.78 -5.06 2.57
N PHE A 100 8.09 -3.88 2.06
CA PHE A 100 8.67 -3.75 0.74
C PHE A 100 9.57 -2.53 0.65
N HIS A 101 10.44 -2.53 -0.34
CA HIS A 101 11.24 -1.36 -0.70
C HIS A 101 11.52 -1.37 -2.19
N ASP A 102 11.87 -0.20 -2.72
CA ASP A 102 12.34 -0.09 -4.09
C ASP A 102 13.70 -0.79 -4.19
N ALA A 103 13.88 -1.61 -5.22
CA ALA A 103 15.12 -2.39 -5.41
C ALA A 103 16.37 -1.52 -5.53
N ARG A 104 16.19 -0.23 -5.86
CA ARG A 104 17.31 0.72 -6.00
C ARG A 104 17.72 1.36 -4.67
N ILE A 105 16.98 1.10 -3.60
CA ILE A 105 17.21 1.69 -2.28
C ILE A 105 17.64 0.57 -1.33
N SER A 106 18.72 0.80 -0.55
CA SER A 106 19.15 -0.14 0.46
C SER A 106 18.11 -0.20 1.58
N PRO A 107 17.57 -1.38 1.93
CA PRO A 107 16.61 -1.51 3.01
C PRO A 107 17.27 -1.31 4.37
N GLU A 108 16.46 -1.07 5.40
CA GLU A 108 16.95 -1.03 6.76
C GLU A 108 17.42 -2.42 7.20
N GLN A 109 18.34 -2.46 8.16
CA GLN A 109 18.99 -3.71 8.57
C GLN A 109 18.01 -4.79 9.01
N ASN A 110 16.93 -4.40 9.69
CA ASN A 110 15.96 -5.37 10.17
C ASN A 110 15.19 -6.05 9.01
N ILE A 111 15.06 -5.38 7.87
CA ILE A 111 14.43 -5.95 6.68
C ILE A 111 15.36 -6.96 6.02
N PHE A 112 16.68 -6.71 6.02
CA PHE A 112 17.67 -7.63 5.48
C PHE A 112 17.63 -9.04 6.10
N LYS A 113 17.15 -9.13 7.35
CA LYS A 113 17.08 -10.41 8.05
C LYS A 113 15.87 -11.25 7.64
N LYS A 114 14.97 -10.70 6.84
CA LYS A 114 13.78 -11.41 6.39
C LYS A 114 14.01 -11.96 4.98
N PRO A 115 13.50 -13.17 4.69
CA PRO A 115 13.67 -13.72 3.34
C PRO A 115 12.85 -12.90 2.32
N LEU A 116 13.42 -12.75 1.12
CA LEU A 116 12.70 -12.17 0.00
C LEU A 116 11.59 -13.13 -0.41
N LEU A 117 10.35 -12.67 -0.41
CA LEU A 117 9.20 -13.49 -0.78
C LEU A 117 8.76 -13.27 -2.23
N ALA A 118 8.93 -12.06 -2.75
CA ALA A 118 8.49 -11.76 -4.12
C ALA A 118 9.18 -10.51 -4.63
N GLN A 119 9.21 -10.38 -5.96
CA GLN A 119 9.59 -9.15 -6.63
C GLN A 119 8.47 -8.82 -7.62
N VAL A 120 7.98 -7.59 -7.58
CA VAL A 120 7.00 -7.09 -8.52
C VAL A 120 7.56 -5.80 -9.11
N ASN A 121 7.90 -5.81 -10.40
CA ASN A 121 8.60 -4.70 -11.05
C ASN A 121 9.86 -4.34 -10.26
N ASN A 122 9.99 -3.09 -9.81
CA ASN A 122 11.16 -2.64 -9.06
C ASN A 122 10.98 -2.71 -7.55
N LEU A 123 9.96 -3.43 -7.06
CA LEU A 123 9.69 -3.56 -5.63
C LEU A 123 10.03 -4.95 -5.13
N TYR A 124 10.77 -5.01 -4.04
CA TYR A 124 11.13 -6.25 -3.35
C TYR A 124 10.26 -6.39 -2.10
N PHE A 125 9.67 -7.57 -1.92
CA PHE A 125 8.68 -7.85 -0.86
C PHE A 125 9.20 -8.92 0.10
N TYR A 126 9.05 -8.63 1.39
CA TYR A 126 9.55 -9.49 2.48
C TYR A 126 8.47 -9.84 3.49
#